data_4be56b3617c281409f675db38b010924
#
_entry.id   4be56b3617c281409f675db38b010924
#
_cell.length_a   1.000
_cell.length_b   1.000
_cell.length_c   1.000
_cell.angle_alpha   90.00
_cell.angle_beta   90.00
_cell.angle_gamma   90.00
#
_symmetry.space_group_name_H-M   'P 1'
#
loop_
_entity.id
_entity.type
_entity.pdbx_description
1 polymer ?
#
loop_
_entity_poly.entity_id
_entity_poly.type
_entity_poly.pdbx_seq_one_letter_code
_entity_poly.pdbx_strand_id
1 'polypeptide(L)'
;VKLTIPELSLVVLIGPSGCGKSTFARKHFKATEVLSSDFCRGLVSDDENNQAATKDAFEVLHFIASKRLAAGNLTVVDATNVQPEARKPLVALGRQFHVLPVAIALNLPERVCADRNRSRADRDFGPHVVRNQCQDLRRSLRNLEREGFRHVHVLNTPEEVDAATIERQPLWNNRKHEHGPFDIIGDVHGCIDELRDLLAKLEYQLVQENGTYHVTPPPGRKAVFVGDLVDRGPGIPEVLRVVMSMVEAGTALCVPGNHDMKLVRKLKGRDVQITHGLAESLAQLETEAKEFRDKTCAFLDGLAIFKATIRPSRVSRALYTSPMPPVPRGARISYGPKRV
;
A
#
# COMPACT_ATOMS: atom_id res chain seq x y z
N VAL A 1 -4.99 4.86 25.57
CA VAL A 1 -5.17 5.49 24.25
C VAL A 1 -4.80 4.50 23.17
N LYS A 2 -5.74 4.17 22.26
CA LYS A 2 -5.50 3.24 21.14
C LYS A 2 -5.01 4.02 19.93
N LEU A 3 -3.82 3.67 19.43
CA LEU A 3 -3.21 4.25 18.25
C LEU A 3 -3.30 3.24 17.10
N THR A 4 -4.08 3.54 16.10
CA THR A 4 -4.26 2.67 14.95
C THR A 4 -3.29 3.04 13.84
N ILE A 5 -2.49 2.08 13.38
CA ILE A 5 -1.52 2.26 12.29
C ILE A 5 -1.70 1.17 11.23
N PRO A 6 -1.44 1.41 9.94
CA PRO A 6 -1.39 0.36 8.94
C PRO A 6 -0.28 -0.65 9.25
N GLU A 7 -0.52 -1.94 8.98
CA GLU A 7 0.48 -3.00 9.19
C GLU A 7 1.78 -2.79 8.39
N LEU A 8 1.68 -2.10 7.25
CA LEU A 8 2.81 -1.62 6.46
C LEU A 8 2.80 -0.10 6.47
N SER A 9 3.67 0.47 7.28
CA SER A 9 3.80 1.91 7.45
C SER A 9 5.24 2.31 7.75
N LEU A 10 5.55 3.57 7.44
CA LEU A 10 6.74 4.26 7.96
C LEU A 10 6.30 5.11 9.15
N VAL A 11 6.54 4.61 10.35
CA VAL A 11 6.23 5.32 11.59
C VAL A 11 7.37 6.25 11.94
N VAL A 12 7.08 7.54 12.08
CA VAL A 12 8.03 8.57 12.50
C VAL A 12 7.67 9.00 13.90
N LEU A 13 8.54 8.67 14.85
CA LEU A 13 8.42 9.20 16.21
C LEU A 13 8.92 10.65 16.21
N ILE A 14 8.14 11.53 16.83
CA ILE A 14 8.41 12.97 16.87
C ILE A 14 8.36 13.42 18.31
N GLY A 15 9.36 14.17 18.75
CA GLY A 15 9.34 14.72 20.10
C GLY A 15 10.72 15.17 20.58
N PRO A 16 10.79 16.04 21.60
CA PRO A 16 12.04 16.53 22.15
C PRO A 16 12.86 15.43 22.84
N SER A 17 14.11 15.71 23.10
CA SER A 17 14.95 14.85 23.94
C SER A 17 14.32 14.71 25.34
N GLY A 18 14.36 13.52 25.91
CA GLY A 18 13.74 13.23 27.22
C GLY A 18 12.23 12.94 27.18
N CYS A 19 11.50 13.08 26.05
CA CYS A 19 10.07 12.79 26.00
C CYS A 19 9.72 11.28 26.01
N GLY A 20 10.70 10.37 25.88
CA GLY A 20 10.48 8.93 26.01
C GLY A 20 10.31 8.17 24.70
N LYS A 21 10.65 8.72 23.53
CA LYS A 21 10.53 8.07 22.22
C LYS A 21 11.11 6.67 22.16
N SER A 22 12.37 6.50 22.58
CA SER A 22 13.06 5.22 22.52
C SER A 22 12.44 4.17 23.46
N THR A 23 11.93 4.62 24.62
CA THR A 23 11.16 3.75 25.54
C THR A 23 9.85 3.33 24.92
N PHE A 24 9.13 4.27 24.32
CA PHE A 24 7.89 4.01 23.57
C PHE A 24 8.14 3.04 22.41
N ALA A 25 9.19 3.27 21.63
CA ALA A 25 9.56 2.40 20.52
C ALA A 25 9.81 0.96 20.99
N ARG A 26 10.63 0.78 22.02
CA ARG A 26 10.93 -0.55 22.58
C ARG A 26 9.71 -1.26 23.17
N LYS A 27 8.76 -0.51 23.74
CA LYS A 27 7.52 -1.07 24.29
C LYS A 27 6.58 -1.62 23.24
N HIS A 28 6.49 -0.97 22.07
CA HIS A 28 5.42 -1.20 21.10
C HIS A 28 5.87 -1.84 19.78
N PHE A 29 7.16 -1.84 19.50
CA PHE A 29 7.71 -2.32 18.23
C PHE A 29 8.84 -3.33 18.46
N LYS A 30 9.04 -4.21 17.48
CA LYS A 30 10.17 -5.14 17.51
C LYS A 30 11.48 -4.38 17.36
N ALA A 31 12.55 -4.83 18.00
CA ALA A 31 13.86 -4.19 17.88
C ALA A 31 14.32 -4.06 16.41
N THR A 32 13.99 -5.03 15.56
CA THR A 32 14.30 -5.00 14.12
C THR A 32 13.46 -4.02 13.32
N GLU A 33 12.36 -3.50 13.86
CA GLU A 33 11.51 -2.50 13.21
C GLU A 33 11.99 -1.08 13.48
N VAL A 34 12.76 -0.86 14.57
CA VAL A 34 13.17 0.45 15.05
C VAL A 34 14.55 0.82 14.53
N LEU A 35 14.62 1.97 13.86
CA LEU A 35 15.85 2.60 13.40
C LEU A 35 16.08 3.84 14.25
N SER A 36 17.04 3.78 15.17
CA SER A 36 17.43 4.89 16.02
C SER A 36 18.53 5.71 15.38
N SER A 37 18.37 7.03 15.34
CA SER A 37 19.42 7.94 14.87
C SER A 37 20.66 7.89 15.75
N ASP A 38 20.47 7.68 17.04
CA ASP A 38 21.59 7.60 18.00
C ASP A 38 22.37 6.30 17.76
N PHE A 39 21.69 5.17 17.63
CA PHE A 39 22.32 3.89 17.30
C PHE A 39 23.08 3.95 15.96
N CYS A 40 22.47 4.54 14.92
CA CYS A 40 23.18 4.74 13.65
C CYS A 40 24.41 5.62 13.80
N ARG A 41 24.37 6.63 14.69
CA ARG A 41 25.52 7.48 14.98
C ARG A 41 26.64 6.69 15.65
N GLY A 42 26.29 5.82 16.61
CA GLY A 42 27.25 4.89 17.20
C GLY A 42 27.88 3.97 16.15
N LEU A 43 27.11 3.45 15.21
CA LEU A 43 27.63 2.57 14.14
C LEU A 43 28.64 3.26 13.22
N VAL A 44 28.53 4.57 12.99
CA VAL A 44 29.45 5.29 12.08
C VAL A 44 30.58 6.01 12.77
N SER A 45 30.56 6.16 14.12
CA SER A 45 31.55 6.94 14.85
C SER A 45 31.98 6.36 16.18
N ASP A 46 31.52 5.15 16.53
CA ASP A 46 31.74 4.47 17.81
C ASP A 46 31.24 5.30 19.03
N ASP A 47 30.47 6.37 18.79
CA ASP A 47 29.89 7.25 19.83
C ASP A 47 28.50 7.74 19.42
N GLU A 48 27.47 7.32 20.17
CA GLU A 48 26.07 7.75 19.93
C GLU A 48 25.85 9.26 20.15
N ASN A 49 26.75 9.95 20.84
CA ASN A 49 26.67 11.37 21.14
C ASN A 49 27.45 12.26 20.15
N ASN A 50 28.23 11.68 19.25
CA ASN A 50 29.04 12.44 18.29
C ASN A 50 28.15 13.17 17.28
N GLN A 51 27.81 14.42 17.55
CA GLN A 51 26.93 15.25 16.69
C GLN A 51 27.54 15.52 15.30
N ALA A 52 28.87 15.48 15.16
CA ALA A 52 29.53 15.66 13.87
C ALA A 52 29.15 14.53 12.86
N ALA A 53 28.91 13.31 13.34
CA ALA A 53 28.51 12.16 12.56
C ALA A 53 26.99 12.10 12.23
N THR A 54 26.21 13.15 12.60
CA THR A 54 24.75 13.14 12.43
C THR A 54 24.33 12.95 10.98
N LYS A 55 25.00 13.58 10.02
CA LYS A 55 24.68 13.46 8.60
C LYS A 55 24.82 12.02 8.13
N ASP A 56 25.95 11.39 8.39
CA ASP A 56 26.26 10.00 8.00
C ASP A 56 25.32 9.02 8.69
N ALA A 57 24.99 9.26 9.97
CA ALA A 57 24.01 8.47 10.71
C ALA A 57 22.63 8.48 10.03
N PHE A 58 22.16 9.64 9.55
CA PHE A 58 20.90 9.73 8.82
C PHE A 58 20.97 9.10 7.43
N GLU A 59 22.11 9.16 6.73
CA GLU A 59 22.29 8.45 5.46
C GLU A 59 22.16 6.93 5.65
N VAL A 60 22.81 6.38 6.68
CA VAL A 60 22.69 4.95 7.04
C VAL A 60 21.24 4.61 7.43
N LEU A 61 20.60 5.44 8.26
CA LEU A 61 19.21 5.24 8.67
C LEU A 61 18.28 5.22 7.47
N HIS A 62 18.37 6.17 6.56
CA HIS A 62 17.55 6.24 5.34
C HIS A 62 17.82 5.05 4.42
N PHE A 63 19.08 4.62 4.29
CA PHE A 63 19.43 3.45 3.50
C PHE A 63 18.77 2.18 4.05
N ILE A 64 18.87 1.92 5.35
CA ILE A 64 18.24 0.76 5.97
C ILE A 64 16.71 0.86 5.85
N ALA A 65 16.13 2.04 6.12
CA ALA A 65 14.70 2.27 5.97
C ALA A 65 14.23 1.94 4.54
N SER A 66 14.95 2.37 3.51
CA SER A 66 14.62 2.09 2.11
C SER A 66 14.59 0.58 1.82
N LYS A 67 15.57 -0.18 2.30
CA LYS A 67 15.63 -1.64 2.12
C LYS A 67 14.48 -2.35 2.83
N ARG A 68 14.13 -1.91 4.04
CA ARG A 68 13.02 -2.48 4.80
C ARG A 68 11.68 -2.22 4.13
N LEU A 69 11.44 -0.97 3.69
CA LEU A 69 10.21 -0.58 3.00
C LEU A 69 10.07 -1.30 1.65
N ALA A 70 11.15 -1.42 0.88
CA ALA A 70 11.17 -2.20 -0.36
C ALA A 70 10.81 -3.68 -0.13
N ALA A 71 11.21 -4.24 1.01
CA ALA A 71 10.86 -5.60 1.41
C ALA A 71 9.43 -5.73 2.01
N GLY A 72 8.67 -4.64 2.10
CA GLY A 72 7.32 -4.63 2.68
C GLY A 72 7.30 -4.79 4.20
N ASN A 73 8.31 -4.28 4.89
CA ASN A 73 8.43 -4.35 6.35
C ASN A 73 8.08 -3.01 7.00
N LEU A 74 7.23 -3.03 8.03
CA LEU A 74 6.99 -1.88 8.89
C LEU A 74 8.31 -1.35 9.43
N THR A 75 8.49 -0.04 9.38
CA THR A 75 9.72 0.63 9.79
C THR A 75 9.39 1.80 10.71
N VAL A 76 10.10 1.91 11.81
CA VAL A 76 9.95 2.97 12.81
C VAL A 76 11.23 3.78 12.87
N VAL A 77 11.13 5.10 12.73
CA VAL A 77 12.26 6.02 12.86
C VAL A 77 12.20 6.67 14.23
N ASP A 78 13.18 6.35 15.08
CA ASP A 78 13.38 6.93 16.40
C ASP A 78 14.46 8.01 16.33
N ALA A 79 14.02 9.24 16.11
CA ALA A 79 14.84 10.45 16.14
C ALA A 79 14.00 11.61 16.68
N THR A 80 14.62 12.76 16.92
CA THR A 80 13.92 13.94 17.45
C THR A 80 12.82 14.43 16.51
N ASN A 81 13.10 14.56 15.22
CA ASN A 81 12.16 14.86 14.13
C ASN A 81 11.20 16.05 14.40
N VAL A 82 11.55 17.01 15.26
CA VAL A 82 10.67 18.14 15.63
C VAL A 82 10.56 19.17 14.52
N GLN A 83 11.55 19.25 13.64
CA GLN A 83 11.59 20.19 12.51
C GLN A 83 11.02 19.56 11.24
N PRO A 84 10.25 20.31 10.43
CA PRO A 84 9.70 19.82 9.15
C PRO A 84 10.77 19.31 8.19
N GLU A 85 11.94 19.96 8.18
CA GLU A 85 13.08 19.61 7.31
C GLU A 85 13.59 18.20 7.58
N ALA A 86 13.61 17.77 8.85
CA ALA A 86 14.02 16.42 9.22
C ALA A 86 13.00 15.35 8.80
N ARG A 87 11.71 15.71 8.73
CA ARG A 87 10.62 14.79 8.35
C ARG A 87 10.41 14.67 6.84
N LYS A 88 10.73 15.73 6.09
CA LYS A 88 10.54 15.79 4.63
C LYS A 88 11.17 14.60 3.87
N PRO A 89 12.43 14.20 4.12
CA PRO A 89 13.04 13.03 3.49
C PRO A 89 12.30 11.73 3.83
N LEU A 90 11.81 11.58 5.06
CA LEU A 90 11.09 10.39 5.51
C LEU A 90 9.72 10.26 4.81
N VAL A 91 8.98 11.37 4.69
CA VAL A 91 7.73 11.40 3.94
C VAL A 91 7.96 11.09 2.46
N ALA A 92 9.03 11.64 1.86
CA ALA A 92 9.41 11.34 0.49
C ALA A 92 9.74 9.85 0.30
N LEU A 93 10.45 9.26 1.26
CA LEU A 93 10.77 7.83 1.28
C LEU A 93 9.49 6.97 1.34
N GLY A 94 8.54 7.32 2.21
CA GLY A 94 7.24 6.65 2.26
C GLY A 94 6.51 6.68 0.92
N ARG A 95 6.48 7.83 0.26
CA ARG A 95 5.87 7.99 -1.08
C ARG A 95 6.57 7.15 -2.15
N GLN A 96 7.89 7.12 -2.13
CA GLN A 96 8.71 6.33 -3.10
C GLN A 96 8.36 4.84 -3.04
N PHE A 97 8.10 4.30 -1.86
CA PHE A 97 7.78 2.89 -1.66
C PHE A 97 6.28 2.61 -1.52
N HIS A 98 5.42 3.61 -1.81
CA HIS A 98 3.95 3.51 -1.66
C HIS A 98 3.51 3.04 -0.27
N VAL A 99 4.25 3.44 0.75
CA VAL A 99 3.98 3.14 2.16
C VAL A 99 3.40 4.38 2.84
N LEU A 100 2.41 4.19 3.72
CA LEU A 100 1.75 5.29 4.41
C LEU A 100 2.64 5.83 5.54
N PRO A 101 3.05 7.11 5.51
CA PRO A 101 3.74 7.74 6.63
C PRO A 101 2.78 7.97 7.80
N VAL A 102 3.20 7.55 8.98
CA VAL A 102 2.50 7.72 10.26
C VAL A 102 3.34 8.58 11.19
N ALA A 103 2.76 9.62 11.76
CA ALA A 103 3.41 10.43 12.79
C ALA A 103 2.88 10.04 14.18
N ILE A 104 3.78 9.75 15.11
CA ILE A 104 3.45 9.61 16.53
C ILE A 104 4.25 10.67 17.27
N ALA A 105 3.59 11.74 17.69
CA ALA A 105 4.20 12.88 18.36
C ALA A 105 4.00 12.79 19.87
N LEU A 106 5.11 12.78 20.60
CA LEU A 106 5.12 12.86 22.07
C LEU A 106 5.31 14.33 22.47
N ASN A 107 4.19 15.05 22.62
CA ASN A 107 4.15 16.48 22.96
C ASN A 107 4.07 16.70 24.47
N LEU A 108 5.03 16.17 25.20
CA LEU A 108 5.04 16.27 26.66
C LEU A 108 5.43 17.67 27.15
N PRO A 109 5.03 18.04 28.40
CA PRO A 109 5.49 19.30 29.01
C PRO A 109 7.01 19.40 29.04
N GLU A 110 7.52 20.59 28.75
CA GLU A 110 8.96 20.90 28.74
C GLU A 110 9.66 20.44 30.01
N ARG A 111 9.05 20.70 31.18
CA ARG A 111 9.58 20.31 32.49
C ARG A 111 9.85 18.81 32.57
N VAL A 112 8.89 17.97 32.14
CA VAL A 112 9.03 16.50 32.13
C VAL A 112 10.20 16.07 31.24
N CYS A 113 10.29 16.64 30.05
CA CYS A 113 11.39 16.34 29.14
C CYS A 113 12.75 16.77 29.67
N ALA A 114 12.84 17.97 30.27
CA ALA A 114 14.07 18.51 30.84
C ALA A 114 14.54 17.69 32.05
N ASP A 115 13.62 17.33 32.97
CA ASP A 115 13.95 16.52 34.14
C ASP A 115 14.47 15.13 33.76
N ARG A 116 13.78 14.47 32.79
CA ARG A 116 14.22 13.18 32.27
C ARG A 116 15.53 13.26 31.47
N ASN A 117 15.78 14.36 30.78
CA ASN A 117 17.04 14.56 30.05
C ASN A 117 18.21 14.79 31.04
N ARG A 118 17.99 15.53 32.13
CA ARG A 118 18.98 15.76 33.15
C ARG A 118 19.40 14.51 33.93
N SER A 119 18.47 13.57 34.12
CA SER A 119 18.74 12.28 34.80
C SER A 119 19.54 11.29 33.95
N ARG A 120 19.81 11.59 32.68
CA ARG A 120 20.64 10.76 31.82
C ARG A 120 22.12 11.09 32.00
N ALA A 121 22.88 10.09 32.41
CA ALA A 121 24.33 10.23 32.60
C ALA A 121 25.12 10.32 31.29
N ASP A 122 24.53 9.87 30.19
CA ASP A 122 25.13 9.71 28.85
C ASP A 122 24.96 10.93 27.93
N ARG A 123 24.20 11.97 28.37
CA ARG A 123 23.89 13.12 27.51
C ARG A 123 23.88 14.43 28.28
N ASP A 124 24.72 15.35 27.87
CA ASP A 124 24.77 16.69 28.41
C ASP A 124 24.22 17.71 27.37
N PHE A 125 22.89 17.64 27.10
CA PHE A 125 22.25 18.72 26.36
C PHE A 125 21.78 19.79 27.32
N GLY A 126 22.27 21.03 27.13
CA GLY A 126 21.83 22.17 27.94
C GLY A 126 20.30 22.35 27.89
N PRO A 127 19.67 22.89 28.95
CA PRO A 127 18.20 23.04 29.04
C PRO A 127 17.59 23.81 27.87
N HIS A 128 18.35 24.72 27.24
CA HIS A 128 17.90 25.47 26.07
C HIS A 128 17.61 24.60 24.85
N VAL A 129 18.32 23.47 24.67
CA VAL A 129 18.11 22.54 23.54
C VAL A 129 16.73 21.88 23.65
N VAL A 130 16.39 21.38 24.84
CA VAL A 130 15.08 20.75 25.07
C VAL A 130 13.95 21.78 24.88
N ARG A 131 14.13 22.99 25.38
CA ARG A 131 13.18 24.11 25.21
C ARG A 131 12.93 24.41 23.73
N ASN A 132 13.99 24.58 22.94
CA ASN A 132 13.89 24.87 21.51
C ASN A 132 13.16 23.72 20.76
N GLN A 133 13.52 22.47 21.07
CA GLN A 133 12.85 21.31 20.51
C GLN A 133 11.35 21.26 20.85
N CYS A 134 10.95 21.61 22.08
CA CYS A 134 9.55 21.70 22.46
C CYS A 134 8.82 22.80 21.69
N GLN A 135 9.46 23.96 21.48
CA GLN A 135 8.87 25.05 20.70
C GLN A 135 8.71 24.68 19.23
N ASP A 136 9.74 24.09 18.61
CA ASP A 136 9.69 23.64 17.21
C ASP A 136 8.60 22.60 17.00
N LEU A 137 8.46 21.64 17.93
CA LEU A 137 7.37 20.67 17.87
C LEU A 137 6.00 21.36 17.89
N ARG A 138 5.73 22.22 18.86
CA ARG A 138 4.45 22.92 19.02
C ARG A 138 4.08 23.75 17.79
N ARG A 139 5.06 24.42 17.17
CA ARG A 139 4.87 25.19 15.93
C ARG A 139 4.50 24.32 14.74
N SER A 140 5.06 23.13 14.65
CA SER A 140 4.92 22.25 13.48
C SER A 140 3.79 21.20 13.59
N LEU A 141 3.29 20.90 14.80
CA LEU A 141 2.26 19.85 15.00
C LEU A 141 1.04 19.99 14.10
N ARG A 142 0.54 21.20 13.91
CA ARG A 142 -0.67 21.47 13.10
C ARG A 142 -0.48 21.22 11.60
N ASN A 143 0.77 21.08 11.16
CA ASN A 143 1.10 20.94 9.74
C ASN A 143 1.45 19.50 9.34
N LEU A 144 1.49 18.55 10.25
CA LEU A 144 1.91 17.17 9.98
C LEU A 144 1.12 16.51 8.83
N GLU A 145 -0.21 16.69 8.79
CA GLU A 145 -1.04 16.17 7.69
C GLU A 145 -0.68 16.83 6.35
N ARG A 146 -0.44 18.16 6.35
CA ARG A 146 -0.03 18.92 5.16
C ARG A 146 1.38 18.52 4.67
N GLU A 147 2.27 18.11 5.58
CA GLU A 147 3.58 17.55 5.24
C GLU A 147 3.46 16.20 4.52
N GLY A 148 2.33 15.49 4.69
CA GLY A 148 2.01 14.24 3.99
C GLY A 148 1.88 13.03 4.90
N PHE A 149 1.83 13.20 6.22
CA PHE A 149 1.46 12.12 7.13
C PHE A 149 -0.02 11.79 6.98
N ARG A 150 -0.33 10.51 6.80
CA ARG A 150 -1.72 10.04 6.62
C ARG A 150 -2.42 9.71 7.93
N HIS A 151 -1.64 9.36 8.94
CA HIS A 151 -2.12 9.13 10.30
C HIS A 151 -1.24 9.97 11.24
N VAL A 152 -1.89 10.76 12.08
CA VAL A 152 -1.21 11.63 13.04
C VAL A 152 -1.78 11.35 14.42
N HIS A 153 -0.91 10.89 15.31
CA HIS A 153 -1.24 10.65 16.71
C HIS A 153 -0.42 11.58 17.58
N VAL A 154 -1.08 12.31 18.48
CA VAL A 154 -0.42 13.23 19.41
C VAL A 154 -0.72 12.79 20.82
N LEU A 155 0.32 12.53 21.61
CA LEU A 155 0.24 12.19 23.04
C LEU A 155 0.80 13.36 23.85
N ASN A 156 -0.04 13.94 24.70
CA ASN A 156 0.26 15.20 25.37
C ASN A 156 0.70 15.02 26.82
N THR A 157 0.43 13.85 27.43
CA THR A 157 0.77 13.59 28.83
C THR A 157 1.53 12.28 29.00
N PRO A 158 2.32 12.13 30.07
CA PRO A 158 2.99 10.87 30.39
C PRO A 158 2.00 9.70 30.50
N GLU A 159 0.82 9.94 31.09
CA GLU A 159 -0.22 8.94 31.29
C GLU A 159 -0.78 8.45 29.94
N GLU A 160 -0.96 9.36 28.97
CA GLU A 160 -1.35 8.98 27.60
C GLU A 160 -0.28 8.11 26.95
N VAL A 161 1.01 8.45 27.10
CA VAL A 161 2.12 7.66 26.58
C VAL A 161 2.18 6.27 27.20
N ASP A 162 2.00 6.19 28.53
CA ASP A 162 2.06 4.92 29.27
C ASP A 162 0.86 4.03 28.99
N ALA A 163 -0.34 4.62 28.83
CA ALA A 163 -1.58 3.91 28.47
C ALA A 163 -1.76 3.65 26.98
N ALA A 164 -0.83 4.10 26.14
CA ALA A 164 -0.92 3.89 24.70
C ALA A 164 -0.80 2.41 24.32
N THR A 165 -1.59 2.01 23.36
CA THR A 165 -1.53 0.69 22.71
C THR A 165 -1.51 0.87 21.20
N ILE A 166 -0.66 0.10 20.50
CA ILE A 166 -0.59 0.12 19.02
C ILE A 166 -1.45 -1.01 18.47
N GLU A 167 -2.43 -0.66 17.63
CA GLU A 167 -3.17 -1.62 16.84
C GLU A 167 -2.73 -1.54 15.38
N ARG A 168 -2.27 -2.65 14.83
CA ARG A 168 -1.88 -2.77 13.43
C ARG A 168 -3.07 -3.23 12.61
N GLN A 169 -3.55 -2.36 11.74
CA GLN A 169 -4.64 -2.72 10.82
C GLN A 169 -4.06 -3.33 9.55
N PRO A 170 -4.55 -4.50 9.13
CA PRO A 170 -4.23 -5.04 7.83
C PRO A 170 -4.58 -4.03 6.74
N LEU A 171 -3.73 -3.93 5.72
CA LEU A 171 -4.08 -3.17 4.54
C LEU A 171 -5.28 -3.82 3.85
N TRP A 172 -6.22 -3.01 3.34
CA TRP A 172 -7.40 -3.51 2.63
C TRP A 172 -7.06 -4.40 1.42
N ASN A 173 -5.87 -4.22 0.84
CA ASN A 173 -5.31 -5.05 -0.23
C ASN A 173 -4.43 -6.20 0.28
N ASN A 174 -4.33 -6.42 1.59
CA ASN A 174 -3.62 -7.57 2.14
C ASN A 174 -4.49 -8.81 2.04
N ARG A 175 -4.16 -9.67 1.07
CA ARG A 175 -4.84 -10.95 0.82
C ARG A 175 -3.97 -12.16 1.21
N LYS A 176 -3.08 -12.01 2.19
CA LYS A 176 -2.20 -13.10 2.67
C LYS A 176 -2.96 -14.29 3.24
N HIS A 177 -4.20 -14.07 3.69
CA HIS A 177 -5.11 -15.10 4.18
C HIS A 177 -5.77 -15.91 3.05
N GLU A 178 -5.74 -15.41 1.81
CA GLU A 178 -6.25 -16.14 0.66
C GLU A 178 -5.29 -17.27 0.28
N HIS A 179 -5.80 -18.46 0.19
CA HIS A 179 -5.05 -19.67 -0.15
C HIS A 179 -5.68 -20.34 -1.34
N GLY A 180 -4.85 -20.64 -2.36
CA GLY A 180 -5.28 -21.41 -3.54
C GLY A 180 -5.58 -22.88 -3.22
N PRO A 181 -5.91 -23.63 -4.26
CA PRO A 181 -5.48 -23.40 -5.65
C PRO A 181 -6.23 -22.25 -6.34
N PHE A 182 -5.49 -21.49 -7.16
CA PHE A 182 -6.02 -20.38 -7.95
C PHE A 182 -5.99 -20.69 -9.45
N ASP A 183 -7.04 -20.28 -10.16
CA ASP A 183 -7.06 -20.21 -11.62
C ASP A 183 -6.79 -18.76 -12.02
N ILE A 184 -5.62 -18.50 -12.61
CA ILE A 184 -5.23 -17.15 -13.01
C ILE A 184 -5.66 -16.92 -14.45
N ILE A 185 -6.53 -15.91 -14.64
CA ILE A 185 -7.10 -15.55 -15.94
C ILE A 185 -6.48 -14.20 -16.34
N GLY A 186 -5.80 -14.18 -17.49
CA GLY A 186 -5.18 -12.99 -18.06
C GLY A 186 -6.18 -12.06 -18.73
N ASP A 187 -5.68 -11.32 -19.74
CA ASP A 187 -6.42 -10.32 -20.50
C ASP A 187 -7.69 -10.90 -21.12
N VAL A 188 -8.86 -10.39 -20.72
CA VAL A 188 -10.17 -10.86 -21.22
C VAL A 188 -10.66 -10.02 -22.39
N HIS A 189 -10.44 -8.71 -22.34
CA HIS A 189 -10.75 -7.76 -23.42
C HIS A 189 -12.13 -7.91 -24.04
N GLY A 190 -13.19 -8.03 -23.22
CA GLY A 190 -14.56 -8.13 -23.72
C GLY A 190 -14.89 -9.42 -24.49
N CYS A 191 -14.02 -10.43 -24.46
CA CYS A 191 -14.21 -11.73 -25.14
C CYS A 191 -15.07 -12.65 -24.26
N ILE A 192 -16.38 -12.45 -24.26
CA ILE A 192 -17.30 -13.15 -23.34
C ILE A 192 -17.42 -14.64 -23.67
N ASP A 193 -17.45 -15.00 -24.95
CA ASP A 193 -17.63 -16.39 -25.34
C ASP A 193 -16.39 -17.21 -24.98
N GLU A 194 -15.21 -16.69 -25.22
CA GLU A 194 -13.94 -17.31 -24.82
C GLU A 194 -13.83 -17.41 -23.30
N LEU A 195 -14.31 -16.39 -22.54
CA LEU A 195 -14.36 -16.45 -21.09
C LEU A 195 -15.30 -17.55 -20.60
N ARG A 196 -16.49 -17.69 -21.20
CA ARG A 196 -17.44 -18.78 -20.86
C ARG A 196 -16.84 -20.15 -21.13
N ASP A 197 -16.23 -20.33 -22.29
CA ASP A 197 -15.55 -21.59 -22.66
C ASP A 197 -14.41 -21.91 -21.71
N LEU A 198 -13.62 -20.90 -21.33
CA LEU A 198 -12.54 -21.05 -20.37
C LEU A 198 -13.05 -21.46 -18.99
N LEU A 199 -14.05 -20.76 -18.47
CA LEU A 199 -14.67 -21.08 -17.19
C LEU A 199 -15.25 -22.50 -17.18
N ALA A 200 -15.93 -22.91 -18.26
CA ALA A 200 -16.45 -24.28 -18.40
C ALA A 200 -15.30 -25.32 -18.40
N LYS A 201 -14.21 -25.09 -19.14
CA LYS A 201 -13.02 -25.97 -19.14
C LYS A 201 -12.32 -26.05 -17.78
N LEU A 202 -12.46 -25.02 -16.99
CA LEU A 202 -11.97 -24.95 -15.61
C LEU A 202 -12.98 -25.51 -14.60
N GLU A 203 -14.11 -26.08 -15.09
CA GLU A 203 -15.16 -26.68 -14.27
C GLU A 203 -15.96 -25.69 -13.42
N TYR A 204 -15.92 -24.38 -13.76
CA TYR A 204 -16.84 -23.40 -13.18
C TYR A 204 -18.22 -23.55 -13.81
N GLN A 205 -19.24 -23.55 -12.96
CA GLN A 205 -20.63 -23.56 -13.43
C GLN A 205 -21.16 -22.15 -13.53
N LEU A 206 -21.45 -21.68 -14.73
CA LEU A 206 -22.00 -20.37 -15.02
C LEU A 206 -23.48 -20.48 -15.37
N VAL A 207 -24.34 -19.88 -14.55
CA VAL A 207 -25.79 -19.80 -14.75
C VAL A 207 -26.17 -18.32 -14.87
N GLN A 208 -27.07 -18.02 -15.80
CA GLN A 208 -27.64 -16.70 -15.96
C GLN A 208 -29.13 -16.74 -15.62
N GLU A 209 -29.54 -15.97 -14.60
CA GLU A 209 -30.93 -15.86 -14.19
C GLU A 209 -31.31 -14.39 -14.11
N ASN A 210 -32.39 -13.98 -14.78
CA ASN A 210 -32.92 -12.62 -14.77
C ASN A 210 -31.87 -11.53 -15.04
N GLY A 211 -30.91 -11.80 -15.95
CA GLY A 211 -29.84 -10.87 -16.31
C GLY A 211 -28.67 -10.83 -15.31
N THR A 212 -28.73 -11.62 -14.25
CA THR A 212 -27.65 -11.75 -13.25
C THR A 212 -26.89 -13.05 -13.49
N TYR A 213 -25.57 -13.00 -13.38
CA TYR A 213 -24.70 -14.17 -13.48
C TYR A 213 -24.39 -14.75 -12.11
N HIS A 214 -24.51 -16.07 -12.00
CA HIS A 214 -24.08 -16.84 -10.84
C HIS A 214 -22.98 -17.80 -11.30
N VAL A 215 -21.80 -17.70 -10.68
CA VAL A 215 -20.66 -18.53 -11.05
C VAL A 215 -20.18 -19.31 -9.83
N THR A 216 -20.35 -20.63 -9.90
CA THR A 216 -19.92 -21.55 -8.86
C THR A 216 -18.56 -22.15 -9.22
N PRO A 217 -17.52 -21.95 -8.42
CA PRO A 217 -16.21 -22.54 -8.65
C PRO A 217 -16.19 -24.03 -8.30
N PRO A 218 -15.24 -24.80 -8.85
CA PRO A 218 -14.91 -26.13 -8.33
C PRO A 218 -14.51 -26.06 -6.85
N PRO A 219 -14.73 -27.13 -6.05
CA PRO A 219 -14.43 -27.13 -4.63
C PRO A 219 -13.00 -26.71 -4.32
N GLY A 220 -12.85 -25.71 -3.43
CA GLY A 220 -11.55 -25.21 -2.95
C GLY A 220 -10.77 -24.37 -3.96
N ARG A 221 -11.30 -24.09 -5.15
CA ARG A 221 -10.67 -23.25 -6.19
C ARG A 221 -11.26 -21.85 -6.20
N LYS A 222 -10.46 -20.89 -6.65
CA LYS A 222 -10.85 -19.47 -6.80
C LYS A 222 -10.19 -18.88 -8.04
N ALA A 223 -10.95 -18.10 -8.81
CA ALA A 223 -10.39 -17.37 -9.95
C ALA A 223 -9.64 -16.12 -9.52
N VAL A 224 -8.64 -15.72 -10.30
CA VAL A 224 -7.91 -14.44 -10.14
C VAL A 224 -7.80 -13.79 -11.51
N PHE A 225 -8.56 -12.72 -11.72
CA PHE A 225 -8.46 -11.91 -12.92
C PHE A 225 -7.34 -10.89 -12.76
N VAL A 226 -6.42 -10.83 -13.74
CA VAL A 226 -5.25 -9.93 -13.67
C VAL A 226 -5.46 -8.62 -14.43
N GLY A 227 -6.71 -8.25 -14.66
CA GLY A 227 -7.13 -6.99 -15.30
C GLY A 227 -7.34 -7.12 -16.80
N ASP A 228 -7.39 -5.95 -17.45
CA ASP A 228 -7.69 -5.77 -18.88
C ASP A 228 -8.99 -6.52 -19.30
N LEU A 229 -10.04 -6.26 -18.52
CA LEU A 229 -11.37 -6.85 -18.74
C LEU A 229 -12.07 -6.21 -19.95
N VAL A 230 -11.78 -4.95 -20.22
CA VAL A 230 -12.45 -4.09 -21.20
C VAL A 230 -11.61 -3.89 -22.46
N ASP A 231 -12.19 -3.19 -23.42
CA ASP A 231 -11.68 -2.88 -24.74
C ASP A 231 -11.68 -4.07 -25.72
N ARG A 232 -11.66 -3.79 -27.02
CA ARG A 232 -11.51 -4.71 -28.17
C ARG A 232 -12.68 -5.64 -28.44
N GLY A 233 -13.08 -6.47 -27.52
CA GLY A 233 -14.08 -7.54 -27.74
C GLY A 233 -15.52 -7.05 -27.76
N PRO A 234 -16.46 -7.89 -28.26
CA PRO A 234 -17.85 -7.49 -28.47
C PRO A 234 -18.74 -7.55 -27.22
N GLY A 235 -18.32 -8.23 -26.15
CA GLY A 235 -19.13 -8.52 -24.96
C GLY A 235 -18.60 -7.89 -23.68
N ILE A 236 -18.22 -6.62 -23.72
CA ILE A 236 -17.65 -5.91 -22.55
C ILE A 236 -18.64 -5.85 -21.38
N PRO A 237 -19.94 -5.49 -21.57
CA PRO A 237 -20.88 -5.46 -20.46
C PRO A 237 -21.08 -6.84 -19.80
N GLU A 238 -21.12 -7.89 -20.60
CA GLU A 238 -21.30 -9.26 -20.11
C GLU A 238 -20.08 -9.74 -19.33
N VAL A 239 -18.87 -9.49 -19.83
CA VAL A 239 -17.62 -9.78 -19.09
C VAL A 239 -17.63 -9.09 -17.75
N LEU A 240 -17.99 -7.79 -17.72
CA LEU A 240 -18.07 -7.02 -16.48
C LEU A 240 -19.10 -7.63 -15.51
N ARG A 241 -20.30 -8.00 -15.99
CA ARG A 241 -21.33 -8.66 -15.16
C ARG A 241 -20.82 -9.96 -14.56
N VAL A 242 -20.19 -10.80 -15.36
CA VAL A 242 -19.63 -12.09 -14.89
C VAL A 242 -18.56 -11.85 -13.82
N VAL A 243 -17.57 -11.00 -14.10
CA VAL A 243 -16.46 -10.77 -13.17
C VAL A 243 -16.92 -10.06 -11.90
N MET A 244 -17.80 -9.07 -12.02
CA MET A 244 -18.39 -8.38 -10.87
C MET A 244 -19.14 -9.36 -9.97
N SER A 245 -19.98 -10.23 -10.55
CA SER A 245 -20.73 -11.22 -9.77
C SER A 245 -19.79 -12.20 -9.04
N MET A 246 -18.75 -12.66 -9.71
CA MET A 246 -17.75 -13.56 -9.10
C MET A 246 -16.99 -12.90 -7.95
N VAL A 247 -16.62 -11.63 -8.09
CA VAL A 247 -15.91 -10.88 -7.06
C VAL A 247 -16.84 -10.58 -5.87
N GLU A 248 -18.06 -10.15 -6.13
CA GLU A 248 -19.09 -9.90 -5.11
C GLU A 248 -19.42 -11.17 -4.31
N ALA A 249 -19.52 -12.33 -4.99
CA ALA A 249 -19.75 -13.63 -4.36
C ALA A 249 -18.50 -14.18 -3.62
N GLY A 250 -17.32 -13.54 -3.76
CA GLY A 250 -16.07 -14.01 -3.17
C GLY A 250 -15.46 -15.23 -3.87
N THR A 251 -15.99 -15.62 -5.04
CA THR A 251 -15.50 -16.75 -5.85
C THR A 251 -14.34 -16.36 -6.77
N ALA A 252 -14.09 -15.07 -6.93
CA ALA A 252 -12.92 -14.53 -7.63
C ALA A 252 -12.26 -13.37 -6.91
N LEU A 253 -10.99 -13.15 -7.25
CA LEU A 253 -10.26 -11.92 -7.01
C LEU A 253 -10.03 -11.22 -8.35
N CYS A 254 -9.97 -9.90 -8.35
CA CYS A 254 -9.67 -9.12 -9.54
C CYS A 254 -8.71 -7.97 -9.20
N VAL A 255 -7.74 -7.72 -10.07
CA VAL A 255 -6.91 -6.52 -10.04
C VAL A 255 -7.19 -5.69 -11.30
N PRO A 256 -7.08 -4.35 -11.26
CA PRO A 256 -7.34 -3.54 -12.45
C PRO A 256 -6.15 -3.61 -13.41
N GLY A 257 -6.43 -3.74 -14.70
CA GLY A 257 -5.47 -3.54 -15.77
C GLY A 257 -5.36 -2.06 -16.19
N ASN A 258 -4.44 -1.79 -17.10
CA ASN A 258 -4.27 -0.43 -17.62
C ASN A 258 -5.45 0.02 -18.50
N HIS A 259 -6.11 -0.91 -19.22
CA HIS A 259 -7.32 -0.64 -19.99
C HIS A 259 -8.50 -0.29 -19.07
N ASP A 260 -8.69 -1.06 -18.00
CA ASP A 260 -9.73 -0.82 -17.00
C ASP A 260 -9.58 0.57 -16.36
N MET A 261 -8.35 0.92 -15.94
CA MET A 261 -8.07 2.22 -15.33
C MET A 261 -8.20 3.40 -16.31
N LYS A 262 -7.98 3.15 -17.60
CA LYS A 262 -8.19 4.14 -18.66
C LYS A 262 -9.69 4.43 -18.83
N LEU A 263 -10.51 3.38 -18.87
CA LEU A 263 -11.97 3.49 -18.89
C LEU A 263 -12.49 4.26 -17.68
N VAL A 264 -12.06 3.91 -16.46
CA VAL A 264 -12.43 4.62 -15.22
C VAL A 264 -12.16 6.12 -15.32
N ARG A 265 -10.95 6.50 -15.77
CA ARG A 265 -10.61 7.92 -15.93
C ARG A 265 -11.57 8.64 -16.88
N LYS A 266 -11.93 7.98 -18.00
CA LYS A 266 -12.86 8.54 -18.98
C LYS A 266 -14.27 8.68 -18.42
N LEU A 267 -14.79 7.65 -17.74
CA LEU A 267 -16.11 7.68 -17.10
C LEU A 267 -16.20 8.73 -16.01
N LYS A 268 -15.08 9.06 -15.35
CA LYS A 268 -14.97 10.18 -14.38
C LYS A 268 -14.79 11.57 -15.04
N GLY A 269 -14.96 11.67 -16.37
CA GLY A 269 -14.88 12.93 -17.10
C GLY A 269 -13.48 13.49 -17.30
N ARG A 270 -12.42 12.70 -17.09
CA ARG A 270 -11.06 13.13 -17.36
C ARG A 270 -10.77 13.09 -18.85
N ASP A 271 -9.91 14.00 -19.32
CA ASP A 271 -9.41 13.95 -20.69
C ASP A 271 -8.47 12.78 -20.86
N VAL A 272 -8.86 11.82 -21.72
CA VAL A 272 -8.13 10.59 -22.01
C VAL A 272 -8.16 10.37 -23.51
N GLN A 273 -7.01 10.09 -24.11
CA GLN A 273 -6.94 9.72 -25.52
C GLN A 273 -7.69 8.42 -25.78
N ILE A 274 -8.62 8.44 -26.74
CA ILE A 274 -9.41 7.27 -27.14
C ILE A 274 -8.57 6.45 -28.11
N THR A 275 -7.90 5.43 -27.59
CA THR A 275 -7.02 4.51 -28.34
C THR A 275 -7.15 3.09 -27.76
N HIS A 276 -6.70 2.10 -28.53
CA HIS A 276 -6.57 0.69 -28.11
C HIS A 276 -7.87 0.01 -27.67
N GLY A 277 -9.01 0.31 -28.28
CA GLY A 277 -10.28 -0.34 -28.00
C GLY A 277 -11.18 0.40 -27.00
N LEU A 278 -10.76 1.57 -26.48
CA LEU A 278 -11.59 2.34 -25.54
C LEU A 278 -12.88 2.85 -26.19
N ALA A 279 -12.88 3.12 -27.50
CA ALA A 279 -14.07 3.56 -28.24
C ALA A 279 -15.17 2.50 -28.19
N GLU A 280 -14.82 1.25 -28.38
CA GLU A 280 -15.70 0.09 -28.34
C GLU A 280 -16.29 -0.10 -26.93
N SER A 281 -15.47 0.06 -25.89
CA SER A 281 -15.93 0.02 -24.50
C SER A 281 -16.98 1.10 -24.21
N LEU A 282 -16.72 2.31 -24.64
CA LEU A 282 -17.65 3.44 -24.45
C LEU A 282 -18.96 3.20 -25.22
N ALA A 283 -18.88 2.80 -26.49
CA ALA A 283 -20.06 2.55 -27.31
C ALA A 283 -20.95 1.45 -26.73
N GLN A 284 -20.36 0.34 -26.27
CA GLN A 284 -21.12 -0.75 -25.63
C GLN A 284 -21.74 -0.31 -24.29
N LEU A 285 -20.99 0.43 -23.47
CA LEU A 285 -21.50 0.91 -22.20
C LEU A 285 -22.55 2.01 -22.35
N GLU A 286 -22.55 2.81 -23.42
CA GLU A 286 -23.58 3.79 -23.71
C GLU A 286 -24.97 3.18 -23.93
N THR A 287 -25.04 1.93 -24.42
CA THR A 287 -26.30 1.19 -24.58
C THR A 287 -26.85 0.66 -23.25
N GLU A 288 -26.07 0.67 -22.21
CA GLU A 288 -26.43 0.17 -20.89
C GLU A 288 -27.09 1.23 -20.00
N ALA A 289 -27.89 0.79 -19.03
CA ALA A 289 -28.50 1.67 -18.05
C ALA A 289 -27.43 2.46 -17.26
N LYS A 290 -27.75 3.66 -16.85
CA LYS A 290 -26.84 4.52 -16.09
C LYS A 290 -26.36 3.86 -14.82
N GLU A 291 -27.23 3.16 -14.11
CA GLU A 291 -26.95 2.43 -12.88
C GLU A 291 -25.85 1.40 -13.07
N PHE A 292 -25.87 0.68 -14.21
CA PHE A 292 -24.83 -0.30 -14.52
C PHE A 292 -23.50 0.37 -14.84
N ARG A 293 -23.51 1.49 -15.57
CA ARG A 293 -22.30 2.28 -15.86
C ARG A 293 -21.66 2.83 -14.60
N ASP A 294 -22.47 3.36 -13.69
CA ASP A 294 -22.01 3.89 -12.40
C ASP A 294 -21.45 2.76 -11.52
N LYS A 295 -22.12 1.61 -11.47
CA LYS A 295 -21.65 0.41 -10.76
C LYS A 295 -20.34 -0.12 -11.33
N THR A 296 -20.20 -0.16 -12.66
CA THR A 296 -18.97 -0.56 -13.35
C THR A 296 -17.81 0.37 -12.99
N CYS A 297 -18.04 1.69 -13.06
CA CYS A 297 -17.01 2.68 -12.69
C CYS A 297 -16.57 2.53 -11.23
N ALA A 298 -17.52 2.37 -10.32
CA ALA A 298 -17.24 2.17 -8.89
C ALA A 298 -16.49 0.85 -8.63
N PHE A 299 -16.88 -0.23 -9.31
CA PHE A 299 -16.23 -1.53 -9.20
C PHE A 299 -14.77 -1.48 -9.64
N LEU A 300 -14.51 -1.00 -10.87
CA LEU A 300 -13.17 -0.94 -11.43
C LEU A 300 -12.25 0.02 -10.64
N ASP A 301 -12.78 1.16 -10.19
CA ASP A 301 -12.04 2.13 -9.36
C ASP A 301 -11.74 1.59 -7.96
N GLY A 302 -12.60 0.72 -7.45
CA GLY A 302 -12.46 0.06 -6.14
C GLY A 302 -11.56 -1.17 -6.17
N LEU A 303 -11.11 -1.64 -7.34
CA LEU A 303 -10.22 -2.79 -7.42
C LEU A 303 -8.84 -2.48 -6.80
N ALA A 304 -8.39 -3.40 -5.98
CA ALA A 304 -7.11 -3.28 -5.30
C ALA A 304 -5.95 -3.64 -6.21
N ILE A 305 -4.90 -2.82 -6.21
CA ILE A 305 -3.60 -3.27 -6.73
C ILE A 305 -2.99 -4.19 -5.67
N PHE A 306 -3.08 -5.50 -5.88
CA PHE A 306 -2.47 -6.46 -4.97
C PHE A 306 -0.99 -6.63 -5.27
N LYS A 307 -0.16 -6.58 -4.23
CA LYS A 307 1.17 -7.17 -4.26
C LYS A 307 1.04 -8.62 -3.77
N ALA A 308 0.49 -9.50 -4.61
CA ALA A 308 0.41 -10.92 -4.29
C ALA A 308 1.72 -11.62 -4.65
N THR A 309 2.39 -12.20 -3.67
CA THR A 309 3.42 -13.19 -3.94
C THR A 309 2.73 -14.56 -4.00
N ILE A 310 2.26 -14.92 -5.18
CA ILE A 310 1.69 -16.24 -5.43
C ILE A 310 2.86 -17.22 -5.54
N ARG A 311 2.93 -18.20 -4.65
CA ARG A 311 3.93 -19.28 -4.78
C ARG A 311 3.52 -20.19 -5.94
N PRO A 312 4.44 -20.56 -6.87
CA PRO A 312 4.13 -21.36 -8.05
C PRO A 312 3.38 -22.68 -7.76
N SER A 313 3.62 -23.28 -6.59
CA SER A 313 2.95 -24.53 -6.16
C SER A 313 1.45 -24.37 -5.87
N ARG A 314 0.88 -23.15 -5.92
CA ARG A 314 -0.53 -22.86 -5.66
C ARG A 314 -1.28 -22.33 -6.90
N VAL A 315 -0.65 -22.33 -8.06
CA VAL A 315 -1.27 -21.95 -9.35
C VAL A 315 -1.67 -23.23 -10.06
N SER A 316 -2.98 -23.43 -10.26
CA SER A 316 -3.50 -24.60 -10.98
C SER A 316 -3.27 -24.46 -12.48
N ARG A 317 -3.53 -23.26 -13.02
CA ARG A 317 -3.34 -22.91 -14.45
C ARG A 317 -3.19 -21.39 -14.62
N ALA A 318 -2.39 -20.97 -15.61
CA ALA A 318 -2.34 -19.61 -16.12
C ALA A 318 -2.79 -19.64 -17.59
N LEU A 319 -3.86 -18.91 -17.92
CA LEU A 319 -4.45 -18.91 -19.25
C LEU A 319 -4.67 -17.47 -19.73
N TYR A 320 -4.44 -17.25 -21.03
CA TYR A 320 -4.73 -15.99 -21.71
C TYR A 320 -5.96 -16.19 -22.58
N THR A 321 -6.90 -15.26 -22.53
CA THR A 321 -8.14 -15.28 -23.32
C THR A 321 -8.06 -14.43 -24.58
N SER A 322 -7.05 -13.53 -24.69
CA SER A 322 -6.89 -12.68 -25.86
C SER A 322 -6.48 -13.50 -27.09
N PRO A 323 -7.14 -13.39 -28.26
CA PRO A 323 -6.65 -13.98 -29.48
C PRO A 323 -5.30 -13.35 -29.83
N MET A 324 -4.23 -14.14 -29.81
CA MET A 324 -2.95 -13.70 -30.34
C MET A 324 -3.12 -13.40 -31.84
N PRO A 325 -2.59 -12.25 -32.33
CA PRO A 325 -2.47 -12.07 -33.77
C PRO A 325 -1.69 -13.26 -34.35
N PRO A 326 -2.01 -13.72 -35.54
CA PRO A 326 -1.35 -14.87 -36.14
C PRO A 326 0.17 -14.62 -36.18
N VAL A 327 0.92 -15.44 -35.46
CA VAL A 327 2.37 -15.39 -35.43
C VAL A 327 2.88 -15.77 -36.80
N PRO A 328 3.67 -14.95 -37.51
CA PRO A 328 4.26 -15.33 -38.77
C PRO A 328 5.06 -16.63 -38.60
N ARG A 329 4.84 -17.61 -39.48
CA ARG A 329 5.61 -18.86 -39.47
C ARG A 329 7.08 -18.54 -39.58
N GLY A 330 7.85 -18.78 -38.50
CA GLY A 330 9.30 -18.56 -38.43
C GLY A 330 9.81 -17.71 -37.29
N ALA A 331 8.97 -17.06 -36.48
CA ALA A 331 9.41 -16.27 -35.33
C ALA A 331 9.67 -17.19 -34.11
N ARG A 332 10.91 -17.24 -33.64
CA ARG A 332 11.26 -17.85 -32.35
C ARG A 332 10.87 -16.88 -31.24
N ILE A 333 9.93 -17.27 -30.40
CA ILE A 333 9.56 -16.51 -29.18
C ILE A 333 10.64 -16.81 -28.12
N SER A 334 11.50 -15.86 -27.83
CA SER A 334 12.43 -15.94 -26.70
C SER A 334 11.75 -15.34 -25.47
N TYR A 335 11.48 -16.14 -24.48
CA TYR A 335 11.03 -15.67 -23.16
C TYR A 335 12.27 -15.21 -22.37
N GLY A 336 12.56 -13.92 -22.39
CA GLY A 336 13.52 -13.27 -21.49
C GLY A 336 12.77 -12.65 -20.31
N PRO A 337 13.28 -12.74 -19.07
CA PRO A 337 12.64 -12.07 -17.94
C PRO A 337 12.74 -10.55 -18.11
N LYS A 338 11.62 -9.86 -18.25
CA LYS A 338 11.59 -8.42 -18.10
C LYS A 338 11.88 -8.08 -16.64
N ARG A 339 13.03 -7.47 -16.39
CA ARG A 339 13.33 -6.80 -15.13
C ARG A 339 12.36 -5.61 -14.98
N VAL A 340 11.63 -5.58 -13.88
CA VAL A 340 10.89 -4.43 -13.37
C VAL A 340 11.81 -3.65 -12.44
#